data_961064a602b0c996a3590529ef62b997
#
_entry.id   961064a602b0c996a3590529ef62b997
#
_cell.length_a   1.000
_cell.length_b   1.000
_cell.length_c   1.000
_cell.angle_alpha   90.00
_cell.angle_beta   90.00
_cell.angle_gamma   90.00
#
_symmetry.space_group_name_H-M   'P 1'
#
loop_
_entity.id
_entity.type
_entity.pdbx_description
1 polymer ?
#
loop_
_entity_poly.entity_id
_entity_poly.type
_entity_poly.pdbx_seq_one_letter_code
_entity_poly.pdbx_strand_id
1 'polypeptide(L)'
;MPVGAWGGRNDIMNFFDPTTNPIITHSGTFNANPMTMVAGIATLEQLTPSTLKEMNSLGHTLRGKLRSVFDELNVAAQVTGIGSLFGIHFTNEDITDYRSVLRGDSNKRTNLFKALLEEGILMQTKTAGALCTLTKPREVDSLVDAIRRIFTRGDR
;
A
#
# COMPACT_ATOMS: atom_id res chain seq x y z
N MET A 1 -0.89 12.05 -12.99
CA MET A 1 0.54 12.37 -13.20
C MET A 1 1.29 12.15 -11.88
N PRO A 2 2.44 11.51 -11.88
CA PRO A 2 3.20 11.30 -10.65
C PRO A 2 3.72 12.64 -10.10
N VAL A 3 3.53 12.84 -8.80
CA VAL A 3 4.02 13.99 -8.04
C VAL A 3 4.53 13.51 -6.69
N GLY A 4 5.61 14.08 -6.23
CA GLY A 4 6.14 13.88 -4.89
C GLY A 4 6.44 15.23 -4.25
N ALA A 5 6.19 15.32 -2.94
CA ALA A 5 6.56 16.48 -2.14
C ALA A 5 7.26 15.98 -0.88
N TRP A 6 8.23 16.72 -0.42
CA TRP A 6 8.95 16.45 0.81
C TRP A 6 9.17 17.76 1.56
N GLY A 7 9.28 17.66 2.86
CA GLY A 7 9.44 18.81 3.74
C GLY A 7 9.88 18.37 5.12
N GLY A 8 10.30 19.30 5.94
CA GLY A 8 10.81 19.01 7.28
C GLY A 8 11.08 20.27 8.09
N ARG A 9 11.87 20.13 9.14
CA ARG A 9 12.30 21.25 9.99
C ARG A 9 13.09 22.28 9.16
N ASN A 10 12.90 23.55 9.45
CA ASN A 10 13.53 24.65 8.72
C ASN A 10 15.07 24.57 8.72
N ASP A 11 15.69 24.16 9.83
CA ASP A 11 17.14 24.00 9.93
C ASP A 11 17.70 22.95 8.97
N ILE A 12 16.89 21.93 8.63
CA ILE A 12 17.23 20.93 7.62
C ILE A 12 16.89 21.42 6.21
N MET A 13 15.70 22.02 6.03
CA MET A 13 15.23 22.46 4.71
C MET A 13 16.06 23.61 4.15
N ASN A 14 16.65 24.46 5.02
CA ASN A 14 17.52 25.55 4.61
C ASN A 14 18.78 25.09 3.83
N PHE A 15 19.18 23.82 3.97
CA PHE A 15 20.28 23.27 3.16
C PHE A 15 19.94 23.16 1.67
N PHE A 16 18.67 23.24 1.31
CA PHE A 16 18.18 23.17 -0.07
C PHE A 16 17.78 24.54 -0.65
N ASP A 17 17.84 25.61 0.15
CA ASP A 17 17.50 26.95 -0.30
C ASP A 17 18.68 27.57 -1.08
N PRO A 18 18.52 27.82 -2.39
CA PRO A 18 19.57 28.36 -3.24
C PRO A 18 19.97 29.82 -2.87
N THR A 19 19.14 30.53 -2.08
CA THR A 19 19.40 31.91 -1.67
C THR A 19 20.30 32.03 -0.45
N THR A 20 20.45 30.96 0.31
CA THR A 20 21.18 30.90 1.60
C THR A 20 22.49 30.13 1.53
N ASN A 21 23.11 29.99 0.36
CA ASN A 21 24.34 29.22 0.13
C ASN A 21 24.08 27.69 0.30
N PRO A 22 23.50 27.03 -0.71
CA PRO A 22 23.07 25.66 -0.60
C PRO A 22 24.25 24.71 -0.41
N ILE A 23 24.16 23.87 0.63
CA ILE A 23 25.08 22.74 0.85
C ILE A 23 24.66 21.55 0.02
N ILE A 24 23.33 21.40 -0.21
CA ILE A 24 22.74 20.28 -0.94
C ILE A 24 21.95 20.78 -2.15
N THR A 25 22.36 20.38 -3.33
CA THR A 25 21.62 20.69 -4.57
C THR A 25 20.50 19.68 -4.76
N HIS A 26 19.27 20.16 -4.91
CA HIS A 26 18.12 19.36 -5.31
C HIS A 26 17.61 19.86 -6.66
N SER A 27 17.81 19.07 -7.70
CA SER A 27 17.40 19.40 -9.06
C SER A 27 16.85 18.19 -9.80
N GLY A 28 16.06 18.45 -10.82
CA GLY A 28 15.52 17.44 -11.73
C GLY A 28 14.73 18.11 -12.84
N THR A 29 14.85 17.57 -14.06
CA THR A 29 14.23 18.14 -15.27
C THR A 29 12.71 18.33 -15.12
N PHE A 30 12.06 17.46 -14.34
CA PHE A 30 10.61 17.50 -14.13
C PHE A 30 10.20 18.15 -12.79
N ASN A 31 11.14 18.66 -12.01
CA ASN A 31 10.81 19.40 -10.79
C ASN A 31 9.97 20.64 -11.13
N ALA A 32 8.93 20.87 -10.32
CA ALA A 32 7.99 21.98 -10.50
C ALA A 32 7.34 22.05 -11.90
N ASN A 33 7.22 20.93 -12.60
CA ASN A 33 6.51 20.89 -13.88
C ASN A 33 5.06 21.37 -13.69
N PRO A 34 4.59 22.39 -14.43
CA PRO A 34 3.29 23.00 -14.18
C PRO A 34 2.12 22.01 -14.27
N MET A 35 2.14 21.09 -15.22
CA MET A 35 1.08 20.07 -15.36
C MET A 35 1.03 19.13 -14.14
N THR A 36 2.19 18.74 -13.64
CA THR A 36 2.30 17.90 -12.44
C THR A 36 1.83 18.66 -11.19
N MET A 37 2.16 19.95 -11.09
CA MET A 37 1.72 20.80 -9.97
C MET A 37 0.21 20.96 -9.95
N VAL A 38 -0.42 21.27 -11.07
CA VAL A 38 -1.88 21.41 -11.19
C VAL A 38 -2.57 20.09 -10.84
N ALA A 39 -2.09 18.97 -11.38
CA ALA A 39 -2.63 17.63 -11.06
C ALA A 39 -2.45 17.28 -9.57
N GLY A 40 -1.31 17.66 -8.99
CA GLY A 40 -1.03 17.48 -7.56
C GLY A 40 -1.99 18.28 -6.68
N ILE A 41 -2.22 19.55 -6.98
CA ILE A 41 -3.17 20.42 -6.26
C ILE A 41 -4.57 19.80 -6.32
N ALA A 42 -5.07 19.48 -7.52
CA ALA A 42 -6.38 18.88 -7.69
C ALA A 42 -6.54 17.56 -6.92
N THR A 43 -5.48 16.77 -6.80
CA THR A 43 -5.48 15.54 -6.00
C THR A 43 -5.53 15.85 -4.50
N LEU A 44 -4.72 16.80 -4.03
CA LEU A 44 -4.68 17.16 -2.60
C LEU A 44 -5.98 17.78 -2.12
N GLU A 45 -6.68 18.55 -2.94
CA GLU A 45 -8.01 19.10 -2.64
C GLU A 45 -9.07 18.01 -2.39
N GLN A 46 -8.90 16.82 -2.98
CA GLN A 46 -9.76 15.65 -2.74
C GLN A 46 -9.43 14.91 -1.43
N LEU A 47 -8.21 15.07 -0.91
CA LEU A 47 -7.73 14.37 0.29
C LEU A 47 -8.08 15.14 1.56
N THR A 48 -9.39 15.34 1.78
CA THR A 48 -9.88 15.98 3.01
C THR A 48 -9.66 15.06 4.23
N PRO A 49 -9.69 15.60 5.47
CA PRO A 49 -9.63 14.79 6.68
C PRO A 49 -10.71 13.69 6.73
N SER A 50 -11.92 13.98 6.24
CA SER A 50 -13.00 12.97 6.13
C SER A 50 -12.65 11.86 5.17
N THR A 51 -12.19 12.19 3.96
CA THR A 51 -11.77 11.24 2.93
C THR A 51 -10.66 10.32 3.45
N LEU A 52 -9.66 10.89 4.12
CA LEU A 52 -8.56 10.12 4.72
C LEU A 52 -9.06 9.18 5.83
N LYS A 53 -9.98 9.65 6.68
CA LYS A 53 -10.59 8.83 7.73
C LYS A 53 -11.37 7.66 7.17
N GLU A 54 -12.18 7.88 6.14
CA GLU A 54 -12.96 6.83 5.47
C GLU A 54 -12.06 5.79 4.82
N MET A 55 -11.05 6.23 4.08
CA MET A 55 -10.07 5.36 3.44
C MET A 55 -9.28 4.51 4.45
N ASN A 56 -8.87 5.12 5.57
CA ASN A 56 -8.17 4.43 6.66
C ASN A 56 -9.08 3.42 7.37
N SER A 57 -10.35 3.74 7.57
CA SER A 57 -11.36 2.83 8.13
C SER A 57 -11.58 1.63 7.21
N LEU A 58 -11.67 1.86 5.90
CA LEU A 58 -11.81 0.78 4.92
C LEU A 58 -10.57 -0.13 4.91
N GLY A 59 -9.36 0.44 5.01
CA GLY A 59 -8.13 -0.33 5.15
C GLY A 59 -8.08 -1.17 6.42
N HIS A 60 -8.57 -0.64 7.55
CA HIS A 60 -8.70 -1.41 8.78
C HIS A 60 -9.66 -2.60 8.59
N THR A 61 -10.82 -2.36 7.96
CA THR A 61 -11.81 -3.40 7.65
C THR A 61 -11.22 -4.49 6.76
N LEU A 62 -10.51 -4.11 5.70
CA LEU A 62 -9.83 -5.05 4.80
C LEU A 62 -8.86 -5.96 5.57
N ARG A 63 -7.95 -5.36 6.36
CA ARG A 63 -6.98 -6.13 7.13
C ARG A 63 -7.65 -7.08 8.13
N GLY A 64 -8.73 -6.66 8.77
CA GLY A 64 -9.54 -7.51 9.65
C GLY A 64 -10.14 -8.71 8.92
N LYS A 65 -10.81 -8.48 7.79
CA LYS A 65 -11.40 -9.54 6.96
C LYS A 65 -10.36 -10.53 6.44
N LEU A 66 -9.20 -10.04 5.99
CA LEU A 66 -8.13 -10.92 5.52
C LEU A 66 -7.58 -11.82 6.63
N ARG A 67 -7.37 -11.29 7.85
CA ARG A 67 -6.96 -12.09 9.00
C ARG A 67 -7.98 -13.18 9.31
N SER A 68 -9.27 -12.82 9.39
CA SER A 68 -10.33 -13.81 9.62
C SER A 68 -10.32 -14.92 8.59
N VAL A 69 -10.14 -14.61 7.30
CA VAL A 69 -10.07 -15.66 6.24
C VAL A 69 -8.87 -16.57 6.44
N PHE A 70 -7.70 -16.05 6.74
CA PHE A 70 -6.51 -16.87 6.96
C PHE A 70 -6.62 -17.73 8.22
N ASP A 71 -7.20 -17.18 9.29
CA ASP A 71 -7.47 -17.92 10.53
C ASP A 71 -8.47 -19.06 10.29
N GLU A 72 -9.61 -18.78 9.63
CA GLU A 72 -10.64 -19.77 9.30
C GLU A 72 -10.12 -20.92 8.42
N LEU A 73 -9.21 -20.63 7.51
CA LEU A 73 -8.65 -21.59 6.58
C LEU A 73 -7.34 -22.23 7.08
N ASN A 74 -6.90 -21.90 8.30
CA ASN A 74 -5.63 -22.35 8.89
C ASN A 74 -4.43 -22.08 7.98
N VAL A 75 -4.41 -20.92 7.32
CA VAL A 75 -3.31 -20.48 6.49
C VAL A 75 -2.32 -19.69 7.34
N ALA A 76 -1.06 -20.15 7.36
CA ALA A 76 0.02 -19.44 8.02
C ALA A 76 0.35 -18.13 7.31
N ALA A 77 -0.40 -17.08 7.60
CA ALA A 77 -0.23 -15.76 6.99
C ALA A 77 -0.47 -14.64 8.00
N GLN A 78 0.28 -13.56 7.86
CA GLN A 78 0.11 -12.33 8.62
C GLN A 78 -0.29 -11.19 7.70
N VAL A 79 -1.18 -10.32 8.19
CA VAL A 79 -1.62 -9.11 7.48
C VAL A 79 -1.15 -7.90 8.24
N THR A 80 -0.22 -7.17 7.66
CA THR A 80 0.33 -5.91 8.19
C THR A 80 -0.26 -4.71 7.48
N GLY A 81 -0.01 -3.51 8.00
CA GLY A 81 -0.38 -2.26 7.37
C GLY A 81 -0.89 -1.20 8.35
N ILE A 82 -0.95 0.02 7.87
CA ILE A 82 -1.45 1.18 8.60
C ILE A 82 -2.32 2.03 7.66
N GLY A 83 -3.36 2.64 8.20
CA GLY A 83 -4.29 3.45 7.39
C GLY A 83 -4.86 2.63 6.23
N SER A 84 -4.70 3.11 5.02
CA SER A 84 -5.14 2.48 3.77
C SER A 84 -4.18 1.40 3.23
N LEU A 85 -3.02 1.24 3.83
CA LEU A 85 -2.01 0.29 3.39
C LEU A 85 -2.25 -1.11 3.96
N PHE A 86 -1.91 -2.14 3.19
CA PHE A 86 -1.91 -3.52 3.64
C PHE A 86 -0.82 -4.34 2.94
N GLY A 87 -0.40 -5.42 3.61
CA GLY A 87 0.53 -6.41 3.05
C GLY A 87 0.20 -7.79 3.60
N ILE A 88 0.32 -8.82 2.77
CA ILE A 88 0.10 -10.21 3.13
C ILE A 88 1.45 -10.92 3.14
N HIS A 89 1.76 -11.60 4.22
CA HIS A 89 3.03 -12.27 4.42
C HIS A 89 2.78 -13.70 4.90
N PHE A 90 3.32 -14.68 4.19
CA PHE A 90 3.17 -16.10 4.54
C PHE A 90 4.28 -16.51 5.49
N THR A 91 4.02 -16.39 6.78
CA THR A 91 4.93 -16.73 7.87
C THR A 91 4.16 -16.90 9.18
N ASN A 92 4.69 -17.74 10.07
CA ASN A 92 4.27 -17.83 11.47
C ASN A 92 5.12 -16.96 12.40
N GLU A 93 6.23 -16.38 11.91
CA GLU A 93 7.10 -15.54 12.71
C GLU A 93 6.56 -14.12 12.82
N ASP A 94 6.77 -13.46 13.94
CA ASP A 94 6.40 -12.06 14.12
C ASP A 94 7.12 -11.15 13.11
N ILE A 95 6.36 -10.30 12.46
CA ILE A 95 6.89 -9.31 11.51
C ILE A 95 7.16 -8.00 12.26
N THR A 96 8.45 -7.72 12.46
CA THR A 96 8.92 -6.53 13.17
C THR A 96 9.68 -5.56 12.27
N ASP A 97 10.26 -6.08 11.17
CA ASP A 97 11.08 -5.31 10.23
C ASP A 97 11.06 -5.96 8.83
N TYR A 98 11.79 -5.34 7.90
CA TYR A 98 11.91 -5.87 6.53
C TYR A 98 12.62 -7.23 6.47
N ARG A 99 13.56 -7.51 7.38
CA ARG A 99 14.29 -8.79 7.41
C ARG A 99 13.38 -9.93 7.83
N SER A 100 12.45 -9.70 8.75
CA SER A 100 11.44 -10.69 9.12
C SER A 100 10.48 -10.99 7.96
N VAL A 101 10.13 -9.98 7.15
CA VAL A 101 9.35 -10.18 5.90
C VAL A 101 10.09 -11.05 4.89
N LEU A 102 11.41 -10.92 4.77
CA LEU A 102 12.22 -11.70 3.82
C LEU A 102 12.28 -13.20 4.17
N ARG A 103 12.07 -13.56 5.44
CA ARG A 103 12.02 -14.97 5.88
C ARG A 103 10.72 -15.68 5.53
N GLY A 104 9.68 -14.92 5.14
CA GLY A 104 8.41 -15.48 4.71
C GLY A 104 8.49 -16.21 3.37
N ASP A 105 7.50 -17.08 3.12
CA ASP A 105 7.41 -17.88 1.90
C ASP A 105 7.14 -17.01 0.66
N SER A 106 8.18 -16.78 -0.11
CA SER A 106 8.11 -16.00 -1.36
C SER A 106 7.37 -16.73 -2.49
N ASN A 107 7.36 -18.07 -2.47
CA ASN A 107 6.66 -18.87 -3.47
C ASN A 107 5.15 -18.77 -3.28
N LYS A 108 4.68 -18.88 -2.03
CA LYS A 108 3.26 -18.65 -1.72
C LYS A 108 2.80 -17.24 -2.11
N ARG A 109 3.61 -16.23 -1.90
CA ARG A 109 3.30 -14.86 -2.38
C ARG A 109 3.14 -14.79 -3.90
N THR A 110 4.08 -15.40 -4.62
CA THR A 110 4.06 -15.44 -6.09
C THR A 110 2.85 -16.22 -6.60
N ASN A 111 2.51 -17.33 -5.96
CA ASN A 111 1.34 -18.13 -6.32
C ASN A 111 0.04 -17.35 -6.06
N LEU A 112 -0.08 -16.70 -4.90
CA LEU A 112 -1.24 -15.85 -4.61
C LEU A 112 -1.38 -14.72 -5.64
N PHE A 113 -0.29 -14.06 -6.02
CA PHE A 113 -0.32 -13.03 -7.06
C PHE A 113 -0.88 -13.56 -8.38
N LYS A 114 -0.39 -14.73 -8.84
CA LYS A 114 -0.85 -15.35 -10.09
C LYS A 114 -2.33 -15.74 -10.02
N ALA A 115 -2.73 -16.40 -8.93
CA ALA A 115 -4.10 -16.83 -8.72
C ALA A 115 -5.08 -15.65 -8.63
N LEU A 116 -4.69 -14.53 -7.99
CA LEU A 116 -5.48 -13.30 -7.98
C LEU A 116 -5.61 -12.69 -9.37
N LEU A 117 -4.57 -12.76 -10.18
CA LEU A 117 -4.62 -12.28 -11.57
C LEU A 117 -5.62 -13.10 -12.40
N GLU A 118 -5.68 -14.43 -12.19
CA GLU A 118 -6.69 -15.32 -12.82
C GLU A 118 -8.11 -15.02 -12.35
N GLU A 119 -8.29 -14.59 -11.10
CA GLU A 119 -9.55 -14.08 -10.55
C GLU A 119 -9.89 -12.64 -11.02
N GLY A 120 -9.08 -12.03 -11.90
CA GLY A 120 -9.27 -10.67 -12.41
C GLY A 120 -8.83 -9.56 -11.46
N ILE A 121 -8.03 -9.87 -10.45
CA ILE A 121 -7.53 -8.92 -9.45
C ILE A 121 -6.03 -8.70 -9.62
N LEU A 122 -5.67 -7.49 -10.05
CA LEU A 122 -4.27 -7.09 -10.16
C LEU A 122 -3.78 -6.51 -8.82
N MET A 123 -2.83 -7.18 -8.22
CA MET A 123 -2.08 -6.70 -7.06
C MET A 123 -0.60 -6.50 -7.39
N GLN A 124 0.13 -5.89 -6.47
CA GLN A 124 1.58 -5.90 -6.54
C GLN A 124 2.13 -7.33 -6.30
N THR A 125 3.18 -7.71 -7.01
CA THR A 125 3.79 -9.07 -6.91
C THR A 125 4.25 -9.45 -5.50
N LYS A 126 4.50 -8.46 -4.65
CA LYS A 126 4.83 -8.66 -3.22
C LYS A 126 3.61 -8.78 -2.31
N THR A 127 2.40 -8.92 -2.88
CA THR A 127 1.13 -9.04 -2.13
C THR A 127 0.88 -7.88 -1.16
N ALA A 128 1.33 -6.69 -1.53
CA ALA A 128 1.06 -5.44 -0.83
C ALA A 128 0.16 -4.53 -1.69
N GLY A 129 -0.57 -3.65 -1.04
CA GLY A 129 -1.44 -2.71 -1.72
C GLY A 129 -1.78 -1.49 -0.89
N ALA A 130 -2.39 -0.53 -1.56
CA ALA A 130 -2.95 0.66 -0.94
C ALA A 130 -4.36 0.89 -1.48
N LEU A 131 -5.29 1.20 -0.60
CA LEU A 131 -6.62 1.65 -1.02
C LEU A 131 -6.54 3.12 -1.44
N CYS A 132 -7.35 3.49 -2.41
CA CYS A 132 -7.48 4.87 -2.85
C CYS A 132 -8.89 5.42 -2.56
N THR A 133 -9.10 6.69 -2.83
CA THR A 133 -10.38 7.37 -2.59
C THR A 133 -11.54 6.77 -3.39
N LEU A 134 -11.26 6.07 -4.47
CA LEU A 134 -12.25 5.40 -5.32
C LEU A 134 -12.57 3.97 -4.88
N THR A 135 -11.75 3.37 -4.01
CA THR A 135 -12.00 2.03 -3.50
C THR A 135 -13.26 2.02 -2.63
N LYS A 136 -14.19 1.13 -2.92
CA LYS A 136 -15.44 0.95 -2.19
C LYS A 136 -15.43 -0.38 -1.42
N PRO A 137 -16.34 -0.59 -0.47
CA PRO A 137 -16.46 -1.86 0.26
C PRO A 137 -16.55 -3.08 -0.66
N ARG A 138 -17.22 -2.97 -1.81
CA ARG A 138 -17.36 -4.09 -2.77
C ARG A 138 -16.02 -4.56 -3.35
N GLU A 139 -15.06 -3.66 -3.61
CA GLU A 139 -13.73 -4.04 -4.09
C GLU A 139 -12.93 -4.74 -2.98
N VAL A 140 -13.11 -4.30 -1.73
CA VAL A 140 -12.56 -4.99 -0.55
C VAL A 140 -13.14 -6.40 -0.43
N ASP A 141 -14.47 -6.53 -0.54
CA ASP A 141 -15.14 -7.83 -0.47
C ASP A 141 -14.71 -8.74 -1.62
N SER A 142 -14.60 -8.22 -2.84
CA SER A 142 -14.12 -8.97 -4.00
C SER A 142 -12.73 -9.56 -3.79
N LEU A 143 -11.80 -8.79 -3.21
CA LEU A 143 -10.45 -9.27 -2.89
C LEU A 143 -10.49 -10.37 -1.82
N VAL A 144 -11.25 -10.16 -0.75
CA VAL A 144 -11.38 -11.12 0.36
C VAL A 144 -11.98 -12.43 -0.13
N ASP A 145 -13.05 -12.37 -0.93
CA ASP A 145 -13.73 -13.54 -1.48
C ASP A 145 -12.85 -14.30 -2.49
N ALA A 146 -12.08 -13.59 -3.30
CA ALA A 146 -11.12 -14.22 -4.21
C ALA A 146 -10.04 -14.98 -3.43
N ILE A 147 -9.46 -14.37 -2.39
CA ILE A 147 -8.47 -15.04 -1.53
C ILE A 147 -9.09 -16.26 -0.86
N ARG A 148 -10.31 -16.18 -0.34
CA ARG A 148 -11.03 -17.30 0.22
C ARG A 148 -11.18 -18.43 -0.79
N ARG A 149 -11.61 -18.15 -2.03
CA ARG A 149 -11.76 -19.16 -3.09
C ARG A 149 -10.44 -19.83 -3.43
N ILE A 150 -9.37 -19.07 -3.60
CA ILE A 150 -8.04 -19.57 -3.94
C ILE A 150 -7.56 -20.60 -2.90
N PHE A 151 -7.61 -20.25 -1.63
CA PHE A 151 -7.14 -21.15 -0.57
C PHE A 151 -8.10 -22.32 -0.28
N THR A 152 -9.39 -22.18 -0.58
CA THR A 152 -10.35 -23.29 -0.47
C THR A 152 -10.16 -24.33 -1.59
N ARG A 153 -9.82 -23.91 -2.82
CA ARG A 153 -9.55 -24.82 -3.96
C ARG A 153 -8.24 -25.59 -3.81
N GLY A 154 -7.38 -25.21 -2.91
CA GLY A 154 -6.09 -25.86 -2.70
C GLY A 154 -4.97 -25.37 -3.63
N ASP A 155 -5.13 -24.25 -4.28
CA ASP A 155 -4.10 -23.54 -5.05
C ASP A 155 -3.07 -22.91 -4.06
N ARG A 156 -2.29 -23.80 -3.41
CA ARG A 156 -1.37 -23.51 -2.30
C ARG A 156 0.05 -23.25 -2.75
#